data_a08a5b5145a1518333bf5f31af79f46e
#
_entry.id   a08a5b5145a1518333bf5f31af79f46e
#
_cell.length_a   1.000
_cell.length_b   1.000
_cell.length_c   1.000
_cell.angle_alpha   90.00
_cell.angle_beta   90.00
_cell.angle_gamma   90.00
#
_symmetry.space_group_name_H-M   'P 1'
#
loop_
_entity.id
_entity.type
_entity.pdbx_description
1 polymer ?
#
loop_
_entity_poly.entity_id
_entity_poly.type
_entity_poly.pdbx_seq_one_letter_code
_entity_poly.pdbx_strand_id
1 'polypeptide(L)'
;MMQPSHNESRGGGTVLTRVDALRSGRTPFVLATVVRAERPTSAKPGDRALVLPDGSMEGFVGGTCAESTVRLQGLRLLATGESTLLRITPNAESETVSEGLVTVGNPCLSGGSLDIFLEAMLPPMLVHVHGDAPVARALVDIGRAVGHDVRSPDLDAGLPADLGALVVASHGRDEEAVLSEALRANVPYVGLVASRKRGQAVLAALDVSDEQRARVHTPAGLDIGARTPAEVAVSVYAELISTRAPLPAPAPVVLAAEAVDPVCGMTVAVSEAALSLVDNGLTVYFCGPGCRQAYADHPEQYRP
;
A
#
# COMPACT_ATOMS: atom_id res chain seq x y z
N MET A 1 -47.70 16.08 -13.34
CA MET A 1 -46.84 14.93 -13.04
C MET A 1 -45.40 15.40 -13.28
N MET A 2 -44.77 15.89 -12.22
CA MET A 2 -43.38 16.37 -12.27
C MET A 2 -42.45 15.20 -12.01
N GLN A 3 -41.54 14.91 -12.95
CA GLN A 3 -40.46 13.95 -12.75
C GLN A 3 -39.44 14.56 -11.78
N PRO A 4 -38.90 13.79 -10.83
CA PRO A 4 -37.83 14.26 -9.97
C PRO A 4 -36.53 14.34 -10.77
N SER A 5 -35.88 15.50 -10.71
CA SER A 5 -34.57 15.76 -11.25
C SER A 5 -33.51 14.94 -10.51
N HIS A 6 -32.91 13.96 -11.17
CA HIS A 6 -31.68 13.33 -10.71
C HIS A 6 -30.53 14.35 -10.79
N ASN A 7 -30.34 15.07 -9.73
CA ASN A 7 -29.10 15.79 -9.43
C ASN A 7 -28.43 15.08 -8.24
N GLU A 8 -27.96 13.85 -8.47
CA GLU A 8 -27.06 13.20 -7.54
C GLU A 8 -25.71 13.90 -7.62
N SER A 9 -25.38 14.57 -6.54
CA SER A 9 -24.13 15.25 -6.27
C SER A 9 -22.94 14.34 -6.60
N ARG A 10 -22.17 14.73 -7.62
CA ARG A 10 -20.95 14.06 -8.05
C ARG A 10 -20.02 13.81 -6.86
N GLY A 11 -19.76 12.56 -6.62
CA GLY A 11 -18.96 11.76 -5.69
C GLY A 11 -17.84 12.31 -4.79
N GLY A 12 -17.62 13.60 -4.65
CA GLY A 12 -16.51 14.12 -3.82
C GLY A 12 -16.69 13.85 -2.31
N GLY A 13 -17.90 13.89 -1.78
CA GLY A 13 -18.18 13.58 -0.38
C GLY A 13 -18.02 12.08 -0.07
N THR A 14 -18.43 11.23 -0.99
CA THR A 14 -18.37 9.76 -0.84
C THR A 14 -16.92 9.25 -0.84
N VAL A 15 -16.06 9.78 -1.72
CA VAL A 15 -14.64 9.41 -1.79
C VAL A 15 -13.90 9.76 -0.49
N LEU A 16 -14.10 10.95 0.06
CA LEU A 16 -13.45 11.38 1.30
C LEU A 16 -13.90 10.55 2.51
N THR A 17 -15.18 10.23 2.61
CA THR A 17 -15.68 9.34 3.67
C THR A 17 -15.06 7.93 3.55
N ARG A 18 -14.88 7.47 2.32
CA ARG A 18 -14.24 6.18 2.07
C ARG A 18 -12.76 6.18 2.46
N VAL A 19 -12.05 7.29 2.23
CA VAL A 19 -10.66 7.50 2.68
C VAL A 19 -10.53 7.27 4.19
N ASP A 20 -11.42 7.85 5.00
CA ASP A 20 -11.38 7.69 6.46
C ASP A 20 -11.61 6.23 6.87
N ALA A 21 -12.53 5.53 6.21
CA ALA A 21 -12.77 4.11 6.46
C ALA A 21 -11.55 3.24 6.09
N LEU A 22 -10.91 3.49 4.95
CA LEU A 22 -9.71 2.77 4.51
C LEU A 22 -8.53 3.00 5.46
N ARG A 23 -8.32 4.26 5.89
CA ARG A 23 -7.30 4.58 6.89
C ARG A 23 -7.54 3.86 8.21
N SER A 24 -8.78 3.87 8.70
CA SER A 24 -9.15 3.19 9.94
C SER A 24 -8.99 1.67 9.84
N GLY A 25 -9.30 1.10 8.68
CA GLY A 25 -9.12 -0.32 8.35
C GLY A 25 -7.69 -0.70 7.98
N ARG A 26 -6.73 0.23 8.00
CA ARG A 26 -5.33 0.02 7.60
C ARG A 26 -5.17 -0.55 6.19
N THR A 27 -6.11 -0.22 5.30
CA THR A 27 -6.06 -0.64 3.90
C THR A 27 -5.28 0.38 3.10
N PRO A 28 -4.18 0.00 2.41
CA PRO A 28 -3.47 0.92 1.52
C PRO A 28 -4.34 1.28 0.32
N PHE A 29 -4.17 2.48 -0.22
CA PHE A 29 -4.86 2.94 -1.42
C PHE A 29 -4.10 4.09 -2.06
N VAL A 30 -4.39 4.38 -3.34
CA VAL A 30 -3.94 5.63 -3.98
C VAL A 30 -5.13 6.56 -4.11
N LEU A 31 -4.96 7.80 -3.67
CA LEU A 31 -5.89 8.88 -3.93
C LEU A 31 -5.47 9.60 -5.22
N ALA A 32 -6.28 9.49 -6.26
CA ALA A 32 -6.11 10.19 -7.52
C ALA A 32 -6.94 11.48 -7.50
N THR A 33 -6.30 12.62 -7.74
CA THR A 33 -6.98 13.92 -7.81
C THR A 33 -6.66 14.60 -9.14
N VAL A 34 -7.68 14.91 -9.93
CA VAL A 34 -7.52 15.69 -11.16
C VAL A 34 -7.14 17.12 -10.79
N VAL A 35 -5.94 17.57 -11.20
CA VAL A 35 -5.44 18.92 -10.95
C VAL A 35 -5.58 19.84 -12.16
N ARG A 36 -5.56 19.25 -13.37
CA ARG A 36 -5.76 19.97 -14.63
C ARG A 36 -6.50 19.08 -15.64
N ALA A 37 -7.39 19.69 -16.40
CA ALA A 37 -8.15 19.00 -17.45
C ALA A 37 -8.26 19.92 -18.68
N GLU A 38 -7.73 19.45 -19.82
CA GLU A 38 -7.84 20.13 -21.12
C GLU A 38 -8.82 19.37 -22.01
N ARG A 39 -9.80 20.09 -22.53
CA ARG A 39 -10.86 19.53 -23.38
C ARG A 39 -10.30 18.98 -24.71
N PRO A 40 -10.96 17.95 -25.25
CA PRO A 40 -12.19 17.32 -24.81
C PRO A 40 -11.97 16.26 -23.72
N THR A 41 -12.55 16.42 -22.54
CA THR A 41 -12.60 15.42 -21.46
C THR A 41 -13.85 15.64 -20.60
N SER A 42 -14.36 14.57 -19.99
CA SER A 42 -15.45 14.65 -19.02
C SER A 42 -14.97 14.97 -17.60
N ALA A 43 -13.67 14.81 -17.33
CA ALA A 43 -13.08 15.13 -16.03
C ALA A 43 -12.98 16.64 -15.80
N LYS A 44 -12.97 17.02 -14.54
CA LYS A 44 -12.80 18.41 -14.07
C LYS A 44 -11.77 18.47 -12.96
N PRO A 45 -11.02 19.57 -12.84
CA PRO A 45 -10.19 19.80 -11.67
C PRO A 45 -10.98 19.63 -10.37
N GLY A 46 -10.43 18.84 -9.43
CA GLY A 46 -11.08 18.46 -8.18
C GLY A 46 -11.83 17.12 -8.22
N ASP A 47 -12.08 16.53 -9.38
CA ASP A 47 -12.57 15.14 -9.46
C ASP A 47 -11.57 14.19 -8.82
N ARG A 48 -12.07 13.15 -8.14
CA ARG A 48 -11.24 12.20 -7.37
C ARG A 48 -11.69 10.77 -7.58
N ALA A 49 -10.71 9.87 -7.48
CA ALA A 49 -10.93 8.44 -7.37
C ALA A 49 -9.93 7.80 -6.41
N LEU A 50 -10.27 6.62 -5.92
CA LEU A 50 -9.42 5.74 -5.16
C LEU A 50 -9.02 4.56 -6.04
N VAL A 51 -7.77 4.14 -5.96
CA VAL A 51 -7.29 2.87 -6.51
C VAL A 51 -6.98 1.95 -5.34
N LEU A 52 -7.64 0.80 -5.27
CA LEU A 52 -7.46 -0.18 -4.21
C LEU A 52 -6.44 -1.26 -4.62
N PRO A 53 -5.89 -2.04 -3.67
CA PRO A 53 -4.87 -3.05 -3.95
C PRO A 53 -5.31 -4.17 -4.92
N ASP A 54 -6.60 -4.46 -4.98
CA ASP A 54 -7.20 -5.41 -5.92
C ASP A 54 -7.36 -4.85 -7.35
N GLY A 55 -6.99 -3.57 -7.56
CA GLY A 55 -7.16 -2.85 -8.81
C GLY A 55 -8.56 -2.29 -9.02
N SER A 56 -9.48 -2.43 -8.08
CA SER A 56 -10.76 -1.75 -8.16
C SER A 56 -10.60 -0.24 -8.00
N MET A 57 -11.51 0.52 -8.60
CA MET A 57 -11.54 1.98 -8.51
C MET A 57 -12.89 2.47 -8.01
N GLU A 58 -12.86 3.42 -7.08
CA GLU A 58 -14.05 4.08 -6.56
C GLU A 58 -13.94 5.60 -6.84
N GLY A 59 -14.93 6.20 -7.47
CA GLY A 59 -14.92 7.63 -7.82
C GLY A 59 -14.80 7.87 -9.31
N PHE A 60 -14.23 9.02 -9.72
CA PHE A 60 -14.15 9.41 -11.12
C PHE A 60 -12.95 10.34 -11.40
N VAL A 61 -12.19 10.05 -12.44
CA VAL A 61 -11.03 10.85 -12.89
C VAL A 61 -10.99 11.03 -14.41
N GLY A 62 -12.05 10.63 -15.11
CA GLY A 62 -12.14 10.73 -16.57
C GLY A 62 -12.82 9.52 -17.19
N GLY A 63 -12.72 9.39 -18.51
CA GLY A 63 -13.25 8.23 -19.22
C GLY A 63 -12.41 6.98 -19.01
N THR A 64 -12.91 5.83 -19.50
CA THR A 64 -12.37 4.50 -19.23
C THR A 64 -10.88 4.32 -19.54
N CYS A 65 -10.37 4.96 -20.59
CA CYS A 65 -8.94 4.92 -20.91
C CYS A 65 -8.09 5.63 -19.83
N ALA A 66 -8.55 6.79 -19.34
CA ALA A 66 -7.89 7.49 -18.24
C ALA A 66 -7.94 6.67 -16.94
N GLU A 67 -9.10 6.05 -16.64
CA GLU A 67 -9.24 5.14 -15.48
C GLU A 67 -8.29 3.96 -15.55
N SER A 68 -8.12 3.34 -16.73
CA SER A 68 -7.18 2.23 -16.91
C SER A 68 -5.73 2.66 -16.65
N THR A 69 -5.33 3.83 -17.16
CA THR A 69 -3.99 4.39 -16.90
C THR A 69 -3.78 4.71 -15.43
N VAL A 70 -4.77 5.35 -14.78
CA VAL A 70 -4.72 5.69 -13.35
C VAL A 70 -4.66 4.42 -12.49
N ARG A 71 -5.40 3.38 -12.84
CA ARG A 71 -5.36 2.08 -12.16
C ARG A 71 -3.96 1.47 -12.23
N LEU A 72 -3.38 1.40 -13.42
CA LEU A 72 -2.04 0.83 -13.61
C LEU A 72 -0.99 1.58 -12.80
N GLN A 73 -0.94 2.91 -12.95
CA GLN A 73 0.02 3.74 -12.23
C GLN A 73 -0.23 3.70 -10.71
N GLY A 74 -1.50 3.70 -10.28
CA GLY A 74 -1.86 3.57 -8.87
C GLY A 74 -1.36 2.27 -8.25
N LEU A 75 -1.51 1.14 -8.93
CA LEU A 75 -1.00 -0.15 -8.45
C LEU A 75 0.54 -0.17 -8.37
N ARG A 76 1.24 0.46 -9.32
CA ARG A 76 2.70 0.62 -9.27
C ARG A 76 3.13 1.46 -8.05
N LEU A 77 2.41 2.55 -7.76
CA LEU A 77 2.69 3.43 -6.62
C LEU A 77 2.39 2.77 -5.27
N LEU A 78 1.39 1.91 -5.17
CA LEU A 78 1.16 1.11 -3.97
C LEU A 78 2.34 0.19 -3.64
N ALA A 79 3.06 -0.29 -4.65
CA ALA A 79 4.24 -1.14 -4.45
C ALA A 79 5.47 -0.33 -4.01
N THR A 80 5.62 0.93 -4.44
CA THR A 80 6.78 1.77 -4.10
C THR A 80 6.53 2.68 -2.90
N GLY A 81 5.27 3.02 -2.62
CA GLY A 81 4.90 4.00 -1.59
C GLY A 81 5.14 5.45 -2.01
N GLU A 82 5.51 5.69 -3.26
CA GLU A 82 5.78 7.01 -3.78
C GLU A 82 4.50 7.69 -4.28
N SER A 83 4.54 9.02 -4.38
CA SER A 83 3.48 9.82 -4.99
C SER A 83 4.02 10.50 -6.24
N THR A 84 3.18 10.71 -7.26
CA THR A 84 3.61 11.29 -8.53
C THR A 84 2.51 12.13 -9.18
N LEU A 85 2.91 13.04 -10.06
CA LEU A 85 2.01 13.67 -11.00
C LEU A 85 1.93 12.80 -12.26
N LEU A 86 0.74 12.33 -12.61
CA LEU A 86 0.48 11.60 -13.83
C LEU A 86 -0.07 12.58 -14.89
N ARG A 87 0.62 12.69 -16.02
CA ARG A 87 0.14 13.39 -17.21
C ARG A 87 -0.32 12.40 -18.27
N ILE A 88 -1.58 12.46 -18.63
CA ILE A 88 -2.16 11.70 -19.72
C ILE A 88 -2.38 12.66 -20.91
N THR A 89 -1.77 12.39 -22.04
CA THR A 89 -1.84 13.25 -23.23
C THR A 89 -1.91 12.43 -24.52
N PRO A 90 -2.63 12.88 -25.55
CA PRO A 90 -2.68 12.16 -26.83
C PRO A 90 -1.35 12.22 -27.61
N ASN A 91 -0.45 13.14 -27.26
CA ASN A 91 0.74 13.43 -28.04
C ASN A 91 2.01 12.70 -27.56
N ALA A 92 1.95 11.89 -26.50
CA ALA A 92 3.10 11.12 -26.06
C ALA A 92 3.19 9.80 -26.82
N GLU A 93 4.32 9.52 -27.45
CA GLU A 93 4.56 8.29 -28.21
C GLU A 93 4.88 7.11 -27.29
N SER A 94 5.40 7.38 -26.08
CA SER A 94 5.77 6.37 -25.08
C SER A 94 5.62 6.91 -23.68
N GLU A 95 5.57 6.00 -22.69
CA GLU A 95 5.65 6.38 -21.28
C GLU A 95 7.03 6.99 -21.00
N THR A 96 7.05 8.16 -20.37
CA THR A 96 8.28 8.81 -19.89
C THR A 96 8.17 9.09 -18.41
N VAL A 97 9.26 8.82 -17.69
CA VAL A 97 9.37 9.06 -16.25
C VAL A 97 10.45 10.10 -16.02
N SER A 98 10.09 11.18 -15.36
CA SER A 98 11.00 12.20 -14.87
C SER A 98 10.70 12.42 -13.38
N GLU A 99 11.58 13.12 -12.66
CA GLU A 99 11.42 13.32 -11.22
C GLU A 99 10.04 13.91 -10.90
N GLY A 100 9.22 13.13 -10.15
CA GLY A 100 7.88 13.53 -9.73
C GLY A 100 6.80 13.57 -10.84
N LEU A 101 7.12 13.18 -12.09
CA LEU A 101 6.18 13.23 -13.21
C LEU A 101 6.27 11.96 -14.06
N VAL A 102 5.14 11.33 -14.28
CA VAL A 102 4.96 10.25 -15.28
C VAL A 102 4.06 10.77 -16.38
N THR A 103 4.54 10.73 -17.64
CA THR A 103 3.73 11.10 -18.80
C THR A 103 3.40 9.85 -19.61
N VAL A 104 2.13 9.65 -19.90
CA VAL A 104 1.61 8.50 -20.64
C VAL A 104 0.82 8.96 -21.86
N GLY A 105 1.08 8.32 -22.98
CA GLY A 105 0.31 8.49 -24.19
C GLY A 105 -1.06 7.82 -24.06
N ASN A 106 -2.11 8.54 -24.45
CA ASN A 106 -3.45 7.98 -24.53
C ASN A 106 -3.98 8.12 -25.97
N PRO A 107 -3.97 7.05 -26.76
CA PRO A 107 -4.48 7.05 -28.14
C PRO A 107 -6.00 7.17 -28.24
N CYS A 108 -6.69 7.41 -27.11
CA CYS A 108 -8.13 7.55 -27.08
C CYS A 108 -8.61 8.68 -27.99
N LEU A 109 -9.65 8.40 -28.76
CA LEU A 109 -10.27 9.34 -29.72
C LEU A 109 -10.81 10.64 -29.08
N SER A 110 -10.94 10.70 -27.74
CA SER A 110 -11.38 11.89 -27.04
C SER A 110 -10.38 13.06 -27.07
N GLY A 111 -9.07 12.78 -27.22
CA GLY A 111 -8.03 13.79 -27.51
C GLY A 111 -7.72 14.81 -26.40
N GLY A 112 -8.30 14.72 -25.23
CA GLY A 112 -8.04 15.61 -24.10
C GLY A 112 -6.79 15.23 -23.31
N SER A 113 -6.22 16.21 -22.59
CA SER A 113 -5.11 15.99 -21.66
C SER A 113 -5.57 16.12 -20.21
N LEU A 114 -4.97 15.32 -19.32
CA LEU A 114 -5.25 15.31 -17.88
C LEU A 114 -3.93 15.32 -17.11
N ASP A 115 -3.85 16.19 -16.10
CA ASP A 115 -2.83 16.08 -15.06
C ASP A 115 -3.54 15.63 -13.79
N ILE A 116 -3.10 14.49 -13.23
CA ILE A 116 -3.72 13.83 -12.08
C ILE A 116 -2.64 13.59 -11.04
N PHE A 117 -2.81 14.13 -9.84
CA PHE A 117 -1.92 13.83 -8.73
C PHE A 117 -2.33 12.49 -8.12
N LEU A 118 -1.39 11.57 -8.07
CA LEU A 118 -1.54 10.23 -7.47
C LEU A 118 -0.78 10.21 -6.16
N GLU A 119 -1.50 10.09 -5.05
CA GLU A 119 -0.96 10.08 -3.70
C GLU A 119 -1.10 8.69 -3.09
N ALA A 120 0.04 8.01 -2.86
CA ALA A 120 0.05 6.70 -2.22
C ALA A 120 -0.19 6.86 -0.71
N MET A 121 -1.27 6.29 -0.22
CA MET A 121 -1.71 6.33 1.18
C MET A 121 -1.46 4.97 1.81
N LEU A 122 -0.26 4.81 2.37
CA LEU A 122 0.11 3.58 3.08
C LEU A 122 -0.18 3.71 4.57
N PRO A 123 -0.64 2.63 5.25
CA PRO A 123 -0.83 2.67 6.69
C PRO A 123 0.52 2.84 7.40
N PRO A 124 0.56 3.57 8.52
CA PRO A 124 1.76 3.63 9.35
C PRO A 124 2.21 2.22 9.78
N MET A 125 3.53 2.02 9.96
CA MET A 125 4.03 0.75 10.48
C MET A 125 3.34 0.41 11.79
N LEU A 126 2.78 -0.80 11.87
CA LEU A 126 2.18 -1.34 13.09
C LEU A 126 3.29 -1.90 13.99
N VAL A 127 3.36 -1.40 15.21
CA VAL A 127 4.31 -1.85 16.24
C VAL A 127 3.54 -2.32 17.44
N HIS A 128 3.73 -3.57 17.85
CA HIS A 128 3.22 -4.05 19.13
C HIS A 128 4.28 -3.91 20.22
N VAL A 129 3.86 -3.34 21.35
CA VAL A 129 4.69 -3.24 22.57
C VAL A 129 4.03 -4.08 23.66
N HIS A 130 4.69 -5.20 24.01
CA HIS A 130 4.25 -6.07 25.11
C HIS A 130 4.88 -5.67 26.42
N GLY A 131 4.05 -5.30 27.39
CA GLY A 131 4.44 -4.89 28.73
C GLY A 131 3.86 -3.53 29.14
N ASP A 132 4.03 -3.20 30.42
CA ASP A 132 3.51 -1.98 31.05
C ASP A 132 4.58 -1.19 31.84
N ALA A 133 5.82 -1.64 31.76
CA ALA A 133 6.96 -1.02 32.44
C ALA A 133 7.26 0.40 31.88
N PRO A 134 8.06 1.23 32.60
CA PRO A 134 8.41 2.56 32.11
C PRO A 134 8.97 2.60 30.70
N VAL A 135 9.77 1.60 30.29
CA VAL A 135 10.30 1.49 28.93
C VAL A 135 9.18 1.18 27.94
N ALA A 136 8.22 0.31 28.29
CA ALA A 136 7.09 0.01 27.42
C ALA A 136 6.25 1.26 27.15
N ARG A 137 5.96 2.06 28.18
CA ARG A 137 5.25 3.34 27.99
C ARG A 137 6.03 4.31 27.11
N ALA A 138 7.34 4.46 27.36
CA ALA A 138 8.20 5.30 26.53
C ALA A 138 8.24 4.84 25.06
N LEU A 139 8.25 3.52 24.81
CA LEU A 139 8.14 2.97 23.44
C LEU A 139 6.83 3.36 22.77
N VAL A 140 5.70 3.32 23.50
CA VAL A 140 4.40 3.76 22.95
C VAL A 140 4.43 5.24 22.58
N ASP A 141 4.91 6.10 23.49
CA ASP A 141 4.91 7.55 23.31
C ASP A 141 5.84 7.97 22.16
N ILE A 142 7.06 7.47 22.13
CA ILE A 142 8.05 7.80 21.11
C ILE A 142 7.65 7.21 19.75
N GLY A 143 7.17 5.97 19.72
CA GLY A 143 6.73 5.35 18.48
C GLY A 143 5.60 6.13 17.80
N ARG A 144 4.63 6.63 18.56
CA ARG A 144 3.59 7.52 18.06
C ARG A 144 4.13 8.86 17.56
N ALA A 145 5.09 9.44 18.29
CA ALA A 145 5.72 10.69 17.91
C ALA A 145 6.50 10.60 16.59
N VAL A 146 7.08 9.42 16.27
CA VAL A 146 7.77 9.18 15.00
C VAL A 146 6.83 8.62 13.90
N GLY A 147 5.52 8.63 14.15
CA GLY A 147 4.52 8.31 13.13
C GLY A 147 4.17 6.82 12.99
N HIS A 148 4.48 5.97 13.96
CA HIS A 148 4.04 4.57 13.99
C HIS A 148 2.67 4.40 14.63
N ASP A 149 1.93 3.37 14.20
CA ASP A 149 0.73 2.89 14.89
C ASP A 149 1.16 1.92 15.99
N VAL A 150 1.26 2.42 17.22
CA VAL A 150 1.76 1.62 18.33
C VAL A 150 0.59 1.13 19.20
N ARG A 151 0.49 -0.19 19.35
CA ARG A 151 -0.56 -0.88 20.10
C ARG A 151 0.03 -1.88 21.10
N SER A 152 -0.75 -2.23 22.12
CA SER A 152 -0.47 -3.42 22.93
C SER A 152 -1.01 -4.65 22.21
N PRO A 153 -0.28 -5.80 22.21
CA PRO A 153 -0.79 -7.02 21.61
C PRO A 153 -2.03 -7.51 22.39
N ASP A 154 -3.02 -7.99 21.63
CA ASP A 154 -4.09 -8.82 22.17
C ASP A 154 -3.68 -10.28 21.95
N LEU A 155 -3.23 -10.93 23.02
CA LEU A 155 -2.68 -12.30 22.95
C LEU A 155 -3.75 -13.35 22.60
N ASP A 156 -5.02 -13.03 22.82
CA ASP A 156 -6.13 -13.93 22.50
C ASP A 156 -6.56 -13.82 21.02
N ALA A 157 -6.33 -12.67 20.40
CA ALA A 157 -6.69 -12.41 19.00
C ALA A 157 -5.61 -12.83 18.00
N GLY A 158 -4.39 -13.18 18.46
CA GLY A 158 -3.23 -13.45 17.62
C GLY A 158 -2.59 -12.18 17.03
N LEU A 159 -1.52 -12.36 16.26
CA LEU A 159 -0.78 -11.23 15.70
C LEU A 159 -1.36 -10.82 14.33
N PRO A 160 -1.55 -9.51 14.09
CA PRO A 160 -1.96 -8.99 12.78
C PRO A 160 -0.96 -9.35 11.68
N ALA A 161 -1.46 -9.69 10.49
CA ALA A 161 -0.61 -10.07 9.35
C ALA A 161 0.30 -8.92 8.85
N ASP A 162 -0.08 -7.67 9.11
CA ASP A 162 0.68 -6.46 8.76
C ASP A 162 1.53 -5.92 9.92
N LEU A 163 1.76 -6.74 10.97
CA LEU A 163 2.61 -6.37 12.10
C LEU A 163 4.07 -6.20 11.64
N GLY A 164 4.57 -4.97 11.69
CA GLY A 164 5.93 -4.63 11.28
C GLY A 164 6.99 -4.88 12.36
N ALA A 165 6.60 -4.74 13.64
CA ALA A 165 7.52 -4.94 14.75
C ALA A 165 6.80 -5.39 16.03
N LEU A 166 7.47 -6.26 16.80
CA LEU A 166 7.11 -6.58 18.17
C LEU A 166 8.27 -6.22 19.11
N VAL A 167 8.00 -5.45 20.15
CA VAL A 167 8.97 -5.15 21.20
C VAL A 167 8.43 -5.63 22.55
N VAL A 168 9.17 -6.52 23.19
CA VAL A 168 8.82 -7.08 24.49
C VAL A 168 9.59 -6.34 25.59
N ALA A 169 8.85 -5.70 26.52
CA ALA A 169 9.37 -4.92 27.64
C ALA A 169 8.55 -5.20 28.91
N SER A 170 8.29 -6.48 29.21
CA SER A 170 7.36 -6.95 30.25
C SER A 170 8.00 -7.40 31.55
N HIS A 171 9.35 -7.43 31.64
CA HIS A 171 10.09 -7.91 32.81
C HIS A 171 9.74 -9.35 33.24
N GLY A 172 9.55 -10.28 32.30
CA GLY A 172 9.37 -11.71 32.52
C GLY A 172 7.94 -12.21 32.45
N ARG A 173 6.99 -11.36 32.05
CA ARG A 173 5.60 -11.80 31.86
C ARG A 173 5.39 -12.22 30.39
N ASP A 174 5.06 -13.50 30.19
CA ASP A 174 4.66 -14.11 28.92
C ASP A 174 5.66 -13.91 27.75
N GLU A 175 6.94 -13.62 28.07
CA GLU A 175 7.96 -13.25 27.06
C GLU A 175 8.22 -14.38 26.06
N GLU A 176 8.37 -15.61 26.53
CA GLU A 176 8.66 -16.77 25.70
C GLU A 176 7.49 -17.06 24.72
N ALA A 177 6.25 -16.96 25.20
CA ALA A 177 5.08 -17.20 24.39
C ALA A 177 4.95 -16.16 23.28
N VAL A 178 5.04 -14.88 23.64
CA VAL A 178 4.88 -13.74 22.73
C VAL A 178 6.01 -13.69 21.68
N LEU A 179 7.26 -13.93 22.12
CA LEU A 179 8.41 -13.98 21.20
C LEU A 179 8.30 -15.15 20.23
N SER A 180 7.93 -16.35 20.73
CA SER A 180 7.77 -17.53 19.89
C SER A 180 6.67 -17.37 18.84
N GLU A 181 5.55 -16.75 19.21
CA GLU A 181 4.46 -16.44 18.29
C GLU A 181 4.92 -15.47 17.19
N ALA A 182 5.58 -14.37 17.55
CA ALA A 182 6.10 -13.40 16.61
C ALA A 182 7.12 -14.00 15.63
N LEU A 183 7.99 -14.87 16.11
CA LEU A 183 8.97 -15.56 15.28
C LEU A 183 8.31 -16.54 14.30
N ARG A 184 7.30 -17.29 14.74
CA ARG A 184 6.52 -18.20 13.88
C ARG A 184 5.70 -17.43 12.83
N ALA A 185 5.15 -16.26 13.21
CA ALA A 185 4.45 -15.35 12.31
C ALA A 185 5.38 -14.57 11.36
N ASN A 186 6.71 -14.77 11.46
CA ASN A 186 7.71 -14.05 10.67
C ASN A 186 7.65 -12.54 10.80
N VAL A 187 7.30 -11.99 11.98
CA VAL A 187 7.33 -10.55 12.24
C VAL A 187 8.72 -10.00 11.87
N PRO A 188 8.81 -8.95 11.05
CA PRO A 188 10.08 -8.44 10.52
C PRO A 188 11.10 -8.03 11.59
N TYR A 189 10.65 -7.36 12.65
CA TYR A 189 11.49 -6.97 13.77
C TYR A 189 10.92 -7.53 15.07
N VAL A 190 11.74 -8.28 15.83
CA VAL A 190 11.38 -8.82 17.15
C VAL A 190 12.45 -8.40 18.14
N GLY A 191 12.10 -7.53 19.08
CA GLY A 191 13.02 -6.99 20.09
C GLY A 191 12.66 -7.39 21.52
N LEU A 192 13.66 -7.75 22.32
CA LEU A 192 13.50 -8.00 23.74
C LEU A 192 14.32 -6.99 24.56
N VAL A 193 13.66 -6.17 25.35
CA VAL A 193 14.29 -5.24 26.30
C VAL A 193 14.72 -6.01 27.55
N ALA A 194 15.97 -6.42 27.57
CA ALA A 194 16.56 -7.19 28.65
C ALA A 194 18.07 -6.93 28.76
N SER A 195 18.67 -7.22 29.91
CA SER A 195 20.12 -7.29 30.02
C SER A 195 20.66 -8.47 29.17
N ARG A 196 21.90 -8.40 28.72
CA ARG A 196 22.54 -9.48 27.93
C ARG A 196 22.36 -10.86 28.56
N LYS A 197 22.62 -10.98 29.87
CA LYS A 197 22.48 -12.24 30.60
C LYS A 197 21.05 -12.76 30.62
N ARG A 198 20.08 -11.87 30.87
CA ARG A 198 18.66 -12.24 30.90
C ARG A 198 18.14 -12.58 29.50
N GLY A 199 18.49 -11.77 28.50
CA GLY A 199 18.12 -12.03 27.10
C GLY A 199 18.58 -13.39 26.62
N GLN A 200 19.83 -13.78 26.89
CA GLN A 200 20.35 -15.11 26.56
C GLN A 200 19.57 -16.23 27.26
N ALA A 201 19.17 -16.06 28.51
CA ALA A 201 18.37 -17.05 29.22
C ALA A 201 16.97 -17.22 28.60
N VAL A 202 16.31 -16.11 28.25
CA VAL A 202 15.01 -16.14 27.56
C VAL A 202 15.14 -16.81 26.19
N LEU A 203 16.16 -16.43 25.39
CA LEU A 203 16.39 -17.03 24.07
C LEU A 203 16.61 -18.54 24.14
N ALA A 204 17.32 -19.01 25.15
CA ALA A 204 17.58 -20.45 25.35
C ALA A 204 16.31 -21.23 25.71
N ALA A 205 15.30 -20.57 26.29
CA ALA A 205 14.02 -21.18 26.65
C ALA A 205 12.98 -21.19 25.50
N LEU A 206 13.23 -20.46 24.39
CA LEU A 206 12.29 -20.42 23.28
C LEU A 206 12.22 -21.76 22.54
N ASP A 207 11.01 -22.25 22.32
CA ASP A 207 10.72 -23.42 21.49
C ASP A 207 10.59 -23.00 20.00
N VAL A 208 11.72 -22.68 19.40
CA VAL A 208 11.86 -22.23 18.00
C VAL A 208 13.20 -22.71 17.43
N SER A 209 13.37 -22.66 16.11
CA SER A 209 14.65 -23.01 15.47
C SER A 209 15.76 -22.00 15.84
N ASP A 210 17.02 -22.43 15.69
CA ASP A 210 18.17 -21.54 15.93
C ASP A 210 18.17 -20.35 15.00
N GLU A 211 17.74 -20.52 13.75
CA GLU A 211 17.57 -19.45 12.77
C GLU A 211 16.53 -18.43 13.23
N GLN A 212 15.37 -18.89 13.70
CA GLN A 212 14.34 -17.99 14.25
C GLN A 212 14.83 -17.28 15.51
N ARG A 213 15.51 -18.01 16.40
CA ARG A 213 16.07 -17.44 17.65
C ARG A 213 17.09 -16.33 17.36
N ALA A 214 17.91 -16.49 16.32
CA ALA A 214 18.91 -15.50 15.91
C ALA A 214 18.28 -14.18 15.39
N ARG A 215 16.99 -14.16 15.08
CA ARG A 215 16.27 -12.96 14.65
C ARG A 215 15.83 -12.06 15.79
N VAL A 216 15.94 -12.51 17.05
CA VAL A 216 15.57 -11.69 18.20
C VAL A 216 16.68 -10.71 18.53
N HIS A 217 16.39 -9.43 18.46
CA HIS A 217 17.27 -8.36 18.92
C HIS A 217 17.26 -8.30 20.44
N THR A 218 18.37 -8.68 21.12
CA THR A 218 18.49 -8.61 22.58
C THR A 218 19.94 -8.42 23.01
N PRO A 219 20.23 -7.40 23.83
CA PRO A 219 19.37 -6.31 24.23
C PRO A 219 18.80 -5.53 23.04
N ALA A 220 17.49 -5.23 23.05
CA ALA A 220 16.89 -4.44 21.96
C ALA A 220 17.40 -2.99 22.01
N GLY A 221 17.72 -2.46 20.83
CA GLY A 221 18.19 -1.10 20.62
C GLY A 221 19.69 -0.98 20.37
N LEU A 222 20.06 0.06 19.61
CA LEU A 222 21.45 0.40 19.36
C LEU A 222 22.15 0.82 20.67
N ASP A 223 23.44 0.50 20.80
CA ASP A 223 24.26 0.94 21.92
C ASP A 223 24.64 2.43 21.75
N ILE A 224 23.77 3.30 22.23
CA ILE A 224 23.93 4.77 22.21
C ILE A 224 24.23 5.34 23.60
N GLY A 225 24.50 4.49 24.59
CA GLY A 225 24.71 4.91 25.98
C GLY A 225 23.41 5.27 26.70
N ALA A 226 22.25 4.77 26.27
CA ALA A 226 20.94 5.03 26.84
C ALA A 226 20.87 4.61 28.33
N ARG A 227 20.30 5.48 29.19
CA ARG A 227 20.19 5.28 30.64
C ARG A 227 18.76 5.43 31.17
N THR A 228 17.95 6.24 30.51
CA THR A 228 16.55 6.47 30.91
C THR A 228 15.60 5.61 30.04
N PRO A 229 14.36 5.35 30.51
CA PRO A 229 13.36 4.64 29.71
C PRO A 229 13.13 5.27 28.33
N ALA A 230 13.12 6.60 28.25
CA ALA A 230 12.93 7.32 26.99
C ALA A 230 14.14 7.14 26.04
N GLU A 231 15.36 7.20 26.55
CA GLU A 231 16.57 6.98 25.76
C GLU A 231 16.64 5.53 25.23
N VAL A 232 16.24 4.55 26.05
CA VAL A 232 16.12 3.15 25.61
C VAL A 232 15.08 3.03 24.50
N ALA A 233 13.93 3.67 24.60
CA ALA A 233 12.93 3.66 23.55
C ALA A 233 13.45 4.29 22.25
N VAL A 234 14.20 5.41 22.32
CA VAL A 234 14.88 6.02 21.16
C VAL A 234 15.86 5.03 20.53
N SER A 235 16.68 4.32 21.33
CA SER A 235 17.65 3.36 20.81
C SER A 235 16.98 2.19 20.10
N VAL A 236 15.84 1.69 20.61
CA VAL A 236 15.05 0.63 19.98
C VAL A 236 14.47 1.10 18.64
N TYR A 237 13.89 2.29 18.57
CA TYR A 237 13.39 2.80 17.30
C TYR A 237 14.52 3.14 16.30
N ALA A 238 15.68 3.57 16.77
CA ALA A 238 16.85 3.76 15.93
C ALA A 238 17.31 2.42 15.30
N GLU A 239 17.35 1.34 16.11
CA GLU A 239 17.66 -0.01 15.60
C GLU A 239 16.57 -0.48 14.61
N LEU A 240 15.29 -0.37 14.97
CA LEU A 240 14.18 -0.73 14.10
C LEU A 240 14.26 -0.02 12.74
N ILE A 241 14.58 1.26 12.72
CA ILE A 241 14.75 2.04 11.48
C ILE A 241 15.97 1.58 10.70
N SER A 242 17.09 1.31 11.37
CA SER A 242 18.33 0.90 10.72
C SER A 242 18.30 -0.51 10.12
N THR A 243 17.49 -1.39 10.72
CA THR A 243 17.30 -2.78 10.26
C THR A 243 16.14 -2.92 9.28
N ARG A 244 15.42 -1.81 9.05
CA ARG A 244 14.32 -1.82 8.12
C ARG A 244 14.84 -2.20 6.73
N ALA A 245 14.51 -3.40 6.27
CA ALA A 245 14.56 -3.68 4.85
C ALA A 245 13.77 -2.59 4.11
N PRO A 246 14.15 -2.19 2.89
CA PRO A 246 13.30 -1.33 2.07
C PRO A 246 11.87 -1.85 2.23
N LEU A 247 10.93 -0.95 2.55
CA LEU A 247 9.54 -1.27 2.93
C LEU A 247 9.14 -2.61 2.32
N PRO A 248 8.76 -3.65 3.13
CA PRO A 248 8.09 -4.78 2.52
C PRO A 248 6.96 -4.15 1.74
N ALA A 249 6.95 -4.40 0.44
CA ALA A 249 5.81 -4.02 -0.37
C ALA A 249 4.56 -4.40 0.45
N PRO A 250 3.59 -3.48 0.67
CA PRO A 250 2.36 -3.81 1.37
C PRO A 250 1.90 -5.16 0.83
N ALA A 251 1.42 -6.06 1.72
CA ALA A 251 1.12 -7.48 1.47
C ALA A 251 0.94 -7.72 -0.03
N PRO A 252 1.67 -8.58 -0.68
CA PRO A 252 2.14 -8.46 -2.05
C PRO A 252 1.08 -7.78 -2.91
N VAL A 253 1.22 -6.47 -3.11
CA VAL A 253 0.66 -5.87 -4.31
C VAL A 253 1.45 -6.62 -5.36
N VAL A 254 0.88 -7.73 -5.81
CA VAL A 254 1.34 -8.42 -7.00
C VAL A 254 1.50 -7.27 -7.98
N LEU A 255 2.74 -6.91 -8.33
CA LEU A 255 2.98 -5.96 -9.42
C LEU A 255 2.02 -6.43 -10.48
N ALA A 256 0.93 -5.68 -10.69
CA ALA A 256 -0.18 -6.18 -11.46
C ALA A 256 0.44 -6.59 -12.78
N ALA A 257 0.39 -7.89 -13.08
CA ALA A 257 0.94 -8.34 -14.33
C ALA A 257 0.40 -7.40 -15.40
N GLU A 258 1.23 -6.98 -16.29
CA GLU A 258 0.84 -6.02 -17.31
C GLU A 258 0.49 -6.75 -18.59
N ALA A 259 -0.52 -6.30 -19.26
CA ALA A 259 -0.89 -6.79 -20.58
C ALA A 259 -1.01 -5.61 -21.55
N VAL A 260 -0.82 -5.87 -22.81
CA VAL A 260 -1.04 -4.86 -23.88
C VAL A 260 -2.41 -5.10 -24.48
N ASP A 261 -3.25 -4.07 -24.53
CA ASP A 261 -4.51 -4.08 -25.25
C ASP A 261 -4.22 -4.22 -26.76
N PRO A 262 -4.62 -5.33 -27.40
CA PRO A 262 -4.25 -5.60 -28.79
C PRO A 262 -4.92 -4.65 -29.80
N VAL A 263 -5.96 -3.93 -29.38
CA VAL A 263 -6.71 -3.02 -30.26
C VAL A 263 -6.03 -1.66 -30.36
N CYS A 264 -5.55 -1.12 -29.24
CA CYS A 264 -5.01 0.23 -29.18
C CYS A 264 -3.55 0.32 -28.69
N GLY A 265 -2.95 -0.79 -28.27
CA GLY A 265 -1.56 -0.83 -27.81
C GLY A 265 -1.32 -0.28 -26.39
N MET A 266 -2.37 0.12 -25.65
CA MET A 266 -2.21 0.60 -24.28
C MET A 266 -1.81 -0.52 -23.33
N THR A 267 -0.88 -0.24 -22.42
CA THR A 267 -0.58 -1.13 -21.31
C THR A 267 -1.68 -1.02 -20.25
N VAL A 268 -2.18 -2.16 -19.82
CA VAL A 268 -3.25 -2.30 -18.82
C VAL A 268 -2.80 -3.21 -17.66
N ALA A 269 -3.29 -2.92 -16.46
CA ALA A 269 -3.05 -3.79 -15.32
C ALA A 269 -3.89 -5.07 -15.44
N VAL A 270 -3.26 -6.23 -15.22
CA VAL A 270 -3.93 -7.52 -15.06
C VAL A 270 -4.42 -7.61 -13.62
N SER A 271 -5.71 -7.42 -13.39
CA SER A 271 -6.36 -7.52 -12.08
C SER A 271 -7.76 -8.14 -12.22
N GLU A 272 -8.36 -8.52 -11.12
CA GLU A 272 -9.74 -9.06 -11.12
C GLU A 272 -10.76 -8.01 -11.64
N ALA A 273 -10.45 -6.72 -11.45
CA ALA A 273 -11.26 -5.61 -11.92
C ALA A 273 -10.98 -5.21 -13.38
N ALA A 274 -9.98 -5.83 -14.05
CA ALA A 274 -9.62 -5.51 -15.42
C ALA A 274 -10.63 -6.06 -16.43
N LEU A 275 -10.93 -5.29 -17.47
CA LEU A 275 -11.75 -5.75 -18.58
C LEU A 275 -11.00 -6.82 -19.37
N SER A 276 -11.58 -8.00 -19.50
CA SER A 276 -10.97 -9.11 -20.20
C SER A 276 -11.96 -9.90 -21.05
N LEU A 277 -11.43 -10.75 -21.93
CA LEU A 277 -12.16 -11.73 -22.73
C LEU A 277 -11.29 -12.97 -22.90
N VAL A 278 -11.89 -14.15 -22.84
CA VAL A 278 -11.18 -15.40 -23.12
C VAL A 278 -11.35 -15.73 -24.61
N ASP A 279 -10.23 -15.80 -25.34
CA ASP A 279 -10.18 -16.21 -26.73
C ASP A 279 -9.19 -17.36 -26.91
N ASN A 280 -9.64 -18.48 -27.47
CA ASN A 280 -8.83 -19.70 -27.66
C ASN A 280 -8.08 -20.19 -26.41
N GLY A 281 -8.66 -19.99 -25.21
CA GLY A 281 -8.05 -20.39 -23.93
C GLY A 281 -7.04 -19.36 -23.39
N LEU A 282 -6.81 -18.23 -24.06
CA LEU A 282 -6.00 -17.13 -23.59
C LEU A 282 -6.88 -15.99 -23.09
N THR A 283 -6.51 -15.40 -21.96
CA THR A 283 -7.19 -14.20 -21.45
C THR A 283 -6.55 -12.96 -22.05
N VAL A 284 -7.35 -12.18 -22.78
CA VAL A 284 -6.97 -10.92 -23.40
C VAL A 284 -7.53 -9.76 -22.57
N TYR A 285 -6.71 -8.74 -22.29
CA TYR A 285 -7.08 -7.61 -21.45
C TYR A 285 -7.23 -6.33 -22.26
N PHE A 286 -8.15 -5.44 -21.85
CA PHE A 286 -8.52 -4.25 -22.60
C PHE A 286 -8.55 -3.01 -21.72
N CYS A 287 -8.17 -1.87 -22.29
CA CYS A 287 -8.21 -0.58 -21.60
C CYS A 287 -9.65 -0.06 -21.39
N GLY A 288 -10.60 -0.54 -22.18
CA GLY A 288 -11.98 -0.09 -22.12
C GLY A 288 -12.97 -0.95 -22.89
N PRO A 289 -14.29 -0.74 -22.68
CA PRO A 289 -15.36 -1.51 -23.34
C PRO A 289 -15.32 -1.42 -24.86
N GLY A 290 -14.90 -0.27 -25.40
CA GLY A 290 -14.80 -0.08 -26.86
C GLY A 290 -13.75 -0.99 -27.50
N CYS A 291 -12.55 -1.11 -26.92
CA CYS A 291 -11.52 -2.02 -27.39
C CYS A 291 -11.96 -3.48 -27.25
N ARG A 292 -12.55 -3.84 -26.10
CA ARG A 292 -13.09 -5.19 -25.89
C ARG A 292 -14.14 -5.55 -26.94
N GLN A 293 -15.05 -4.62 -27.26
CA GLN A 293 -16.08 -4.84 -28.27
C GLN A 293 -15.46 -4.98 -29.67
N ALA A 294 -14.54 -4.08 -30.06
CA ALA A 294 -13.85 -4.15 -31.35
C ALA A 294 -13.11 -5.47 -31.56
N TYR A 295 -12.45 -5.96 -30.48
CA TYR A 295 -11.82 -7.28 -30.52
C TYR A 295 -12.84 -8.41 -30.65
N ALA A 296 -13.96 -8.34 -29.91
CA ALA A 296 -15.00 -9.36 -29.97
C ALA A 296 -15.66 -9.46 -31.36
N ASP A 297 -15.80 -8.32 -32.05
CA ASP A 297 -16.41 -8.26 -33.36
C ASP A 297 -15.45 -8.75 -34.47
N HIS A 298 -14.13 -8.51 -34.33
CA HIS A 298 -13.12 -8.83 -35.32
C HIS A 298 -11.81 -9.37 -34.72
N PRO A 299 -11.82 -10.49 -34.00
CA PRO A 299 -10.64 -10.97 -33.29
C PRO A 299 -9.46 -11.30 -34.20
N GLU A 300 -9.72 -11.70 -35.46
CA GLU A 300 -8.69 -12.00 -36.46
C GLU A 300 -7.82 -10.80 -36.84
N GLN A 301 -8.29 -9.56 -36.65
CA GLN A 301 -7.54 -8.33 -36.97
C GLN A 301 -6.54 -7.97 -35.89
N TYR A 302 -6.71 -8.48 -34.66
CA TYR A 302 -5.98 -8.08 -33.47
C TYR A 302 -5.19 -9.21 -32.81
N ARG A 303 -5.26 -10.43 -33.35
CA ARG A 303 -4.40 -11.53 -32.95
C ARG A 303 -2.97 -11.29 -33.44
N PRO A 304 -1.94 -11.52 -32.57
CA PRO A 304 -0.55 -11.42 -32.97
C PRO A 304 -0.16 -12.43 -34.05
#